data_7791ca5c3c2d7fe32cf25ffa42c448f4
#
_entry.id   7791ca5c3c2d7fe32cf25ffa42c448f4
#
_cell.length_a   1.000
_cell.length_b   1.000
_cell.length_c   1.000
_cell.angle_alpha   90.00
_cell.angle_beta   90.00
_cell.angle_gamma   90.00
#
_symmetry.space_group_name_H-M   'P 1'
#
loop_
_entity.id
_entity.type
_entity.pdbx_description
1 polymer ?
#
loop_
_entity_poly.entity_id
_entity_poly.type
_entity_poly.pdbx_seq_one_letter_code
_entity_poly.pdbx_strand_id
1 'polypeptide(L)'
;MAAKTRELKDKGIGLIPADFSRYIMTESFAALFEESELNFNVEKGAVIQGVVVSIDSDWVTVDTGLKSEGVVDRAEFLNEQRELEVQVGDTVDVVVEALDNGMGQTVLSREKAKRAETWTKLEKIFEDGEIVTGIISGKVKGGFTVDIGPVRAFLPGSLVDTRPIRDTTHLEGKELEFKVIK
;
A
#
# COMPACT_ATOMS: atom_id res chain seq x y z
N MET A 1 40.44 39.47 56.31
CA MET A 1 41.67 38.76 55.91
C MET A 1 41.37 37.88 54.74
N ALA A 2 42.05 38.11 53.67
CA ALA A 2 41.85 37.52 52.37
C ALA A 2 42.43 36.10 52.31
N ALA A 3 41.79 35.21 51.59
CA ALA A 3 42.42 34.04 51.02
C ALA A 3 41.76 33.65 49.69
N LYS A 4 42.34 33.96 48.77
CA LYS A 4 42.79 33.70 47.41
C LYS A 4 42.18 32.42 46.80
N THR A 5 41.32 32.68 45.82
CA THR A 5 40.93 31.81 44.73
C THR A 5 42.12 31.22 43.99
N ARG A 6 42.08 29.94 43.70
CA ARG A 6 42.88 29.29 42.64
C ARG A 6 41.96 28.72 41.61
N GLU A 7 42.00 29.29 40.42
CA GLU A 7 41.51 28.74 39.16
C GLU A 7 42.17 27.39 38.89
N LEU A 8 41.34 26.43 38.59
CA LEU A 8 41.76 25.26 37.82
C LEU A 8 40.89 25.24 36.58
N LYS A 9 41.48 25.70 35.48
CA LYS A 9 41.11 25.32 34.13
C LYS A 9 41.32 23.84 33.99
N ASP A 10 40.27 23.06 33.72
CA ASP A 10 40.42 21.83 33.02
C ASP A 10 39.18 21.53 32.18
N LYS A 11 39.46 21.37 30.94
CA LYS A 11 38.89 20.69 29.81
C LYS A 11 37.49 20.05 29.99
N GLY A 12 36.56 20.59 29.24
CA GLY A 12 35.42 20.01 28.57
C GLY A 12 35.08 18.52 28.80
N ILE A 13 34.31 18.25 29.81
CA ILE A 13 33.36 17.16 29.82
C ILE A 13 32.03 17.82 30.08
N GLY A 14 31.20 17.85 28.99
CA GLY A 14 29.86 18.40 29.09
C GLY A 14 29.10 17.73 30.23
N LEU A 15 28.63 18.56 31.15
CA LEU A 15 27.66 18.16 32.17
C LEU A 15 26.45 17.57 31.42
N ILE A 16 26.30 16.27 31.54
CA ILE A 16 25.06 15.59 31.21
C ILE A 16 24.03 16.11 32.21
N PRO A 17 22.96 16.80 31.76
CA PRO A 17 21.93 17.29 32.67
C PRO A 17 21.36 16.09 33.46
N ALA A 18 21.13 16.28 34.75
CA ALA A 18 20.55 15.25 35.63
C ALA A 18 19.15 14.77 35.16
N ASP A 19 18.59 15.43 34.15
CA ASP A 19 17.31 15.12 33.54
C ASP A 19 17.41 14.11 32.38
N PHE A 20 18.64 13.79 31.93
CA PHE A 20 18.85 12.80 30.88
C PHE A 20 18.49 11.37 31.31
N SER A 21 18.61 11.11 32.63
CA SER A 21 18.16 9.85 33.22
C SER A 21 16.65 9.65 33.20
N ARG A 22 15.88 10.73 33.07
CA ARG A 22 14.41 10.69 33.02
C ARG A 22 13.89 10.50 31.60
N TYR A 23 14.69 10.85 30.61
CA TYR A 23 14.33 10.70 29.18
C TYR A 23 14.57 9.28 28.65
N ILE A 24 15.48 8.53 29.28
CA ILE A 24 15.80 7.14 28.89
C ILE A 24 14.85 6.11 29.57
N MET A 25 14.04 6.51 30.56
CA MET A 25 13.22 5.58 31.35
C MET A 25 11.73 5.52 30.94
N THR A 26 11.30 6.17 29.85
CA THR A 26 9.87 6.18 29.48
C THR A 26 9.50 5.24 28.34
N GLU A 27 10.46 4.70 27.62
CA GLU A 27 10.20 3.60 26.70
C GLU A 27 10.89 2.35 27.24
N SER A 28 10.12 1.50 27.91
CA SER A 28 10.66 0.23 28.40
C SER A 28 11.08 -0.60 27.18
N PHE A 29 12.25 -1.27 27.27
CA PHE A 29 12.71 -2.22 26.26
C PHE A 29 11.59 -3.22 25.88
N ALA A 30 10.73 -3.58 26.83
CA ALA A 30 9.57 -4.42 26.60
C ALA A 30 8.57 -3.77 25.62
N ALA A 31 8.30 -2.46 25.75
CA ALA A 31 7.39 -1.76 24.83
C ALA A 31 7.97 -1.67 23.42
N LEU A 32 9.27 -1.36 23.29
CA LEU A 32 9.98 -1.34 22.00
C LEU A 32 10.07 -2.75 21.39
N PHE A 33 10.20 -3.77 22.22
CA PHE A 33 10.24 -5.16 21.78
C PHE A 33 8.85 -5.64 21.34
N GLU A 34 7.77 -5.32 22.08
CA GLU A 34 6.39 -5.60 21.69
C GLU A 34 6.02 -4.87 20.38
N GLU A 35 6.42 -3.60 20.23
CA GLU A 35 6.21 -2.85 19.01
C GLU A 35 6.97 -3.46 17.82
N SER A 36 8.18 -3.95 18.04
CA SER A 36 8.96 -4.65 17.01
C SER A 36 8.34 -6.00 16.64
N GLU A 37 7.80 -6.76 17.61
CA GLU A 37 7.12 -8.04 17.32
C GLU A 37 5.81 -7.85 16.56
N LEU A 38 5.07 -6.77 16.80
CA LEU A 38 3.87 -6.43 16.05
C LEU A 38 4.16 -6.16 14.57
N ASN A 39 5.34 -5.59 14.28
CA ASN A 39 5.78 -5.35 12.90
C ASN A 39 6.28 -6.62 12.19
N PHE A 40 6.62 -7.70 12.93
CA PHE A 40 7.12 -8.94 12.34
C PHE A 40 6.04 -10.00 12.06
N ASN A 41 4.83 -9.84 12.60
CA ASN A 41 3.70 -10.76 12.36
C ASN A 41 2.85 -10.31 11.18
N VAL A 42 3.47 -10.11 10.03
CA VAL A 42 2.73 -9.83 8.80
C VAL A 42 2.20 -11.15 8.24
N GLU A 43 0.88 -11.28 8.22
CA GLU A 43 0.21 -12.43 7.65
C GLU A 43 0.16 -12.33 6.11
N LYS A 44 0.13 -13.51 5.46
CA LYS A 44 -0.12 -13.57 4.02
C LYS A 44 -1.45 -12.87 3.69
N GLY A 45 -1.41 -11.95 2.74
CA GLY A 45 -2.56 -11.14 2.33
C GLY A 45 -2.65 -9.78 3.00
N ALA A 46 -1.76 -9.46 3.96
CA ALA A 46 -1.72 -8.13 4.55
C ALA A 46 -1.18 -7.09 3.55
N VAL A 47 -1.79 -5.91 3.54
CA VAL A 47 -1.29 -4.75 2.80
C VAL A 47 -0.28 -4.04 3.67
N ILE A 48 0.92 -3.83 3.15
CA ILE A 48 2.02 -3.13 3.83
C ILE A 48 2.62 -2.08 2.89
N GLN A 49 3.18 -1.05 3.48
CA GLN A 49 3.94 -0.05 2.74
C GLN A 49 5.41 -0.43 2.69
N GLY A 50 6.03 -0.22 1.55
CA GLY A 50 7.46 -0.43 1.37
C GLY A 50 8.07 0.64 0.50
N VAL A 51 9.38 0.75 0.55
CA VAL A 51 10.17 1.69 -0.26
C VAL A 51 10.91 0.93 -1.35
N VAL A 52 10.84 1.42 -2.57
CA VAL A 52 11.57 0.83 -3.71
C VAL A 52 13.07 1.07 -3.52
N VAL A 53 13.83 -0.01 -3.40
CA VAL A 53 15.30 0.01 -3.20
C VAL A 53 16.04 -0.13 -4.51
N SER A 54 15.63 -1.07 -5.36
CA SER A 54 16.24 -1.29 -6.67
C SER A 54 15.21 -1.73 -7.70
N ILE A 55 15.54 -1.47 -8.96
CA ILE A 55 14.73 -1.84 -10.13
C ILE A 55 15.63 -2.59 -11.09
N ASP A 56 15.36 -3.88 -11.23
CA ASP A 56 16.05 -4.77 -12.15
C ASP A 56 15.25 -4.99 -13.45
N SER A 57 15.74 -5.86 -14.33
CA SER A 57 15.06 -6.17 -15.59
C SER A 57 13.72 -6.87 -15.42
N ASP A 58 13.59 -7.74 -14.42
CA ASP A 58 12.43 -8.61 -14.21
C ASP A 58 11.74 -8.34 -12.86
N TRP A 59 12.46 -7.80 -11.87
CA TRP A 59 12.00 -7.60 -10.51
C TRP A 59 12.23 -6.19 -10.00
N VAL A 60 11.40 -5.77 -9.08
CA VAL A 60 11.56 -4.56 -8.27
C VAL A 60 11.73 -4.99 -6.84
N THR A 61 12.84 -4.59 -6.21
CA THR A 61 13.11 -4.85 -4.81
C THR A 61 12.51 -3.75 -3.95
N VAL A 62 11.72 -4.15 -2.96
CA VAL A 62 11.01 -3.25 -2.06
C VAL A 62 11.39 -3.59 -0.62
N ASP A 63 11.87 -2.61 0.10
CA ASP A 63 12.09 -2.72 1.55
C ASP A 63 10.79 -2.40 2.29
N THR A 64 10.28 -3.40 2.98
CA THR A 64 9.04 -3.32 3.75
C THR A 64 9.29 -3.32 5.25
N GLY A 65 10.56 -3.23 5.69
CA GLY A 65 10.94 -3.35 7.10
C GLY A 65 10.78 -4.75 7.68
N LEU A 66 10.53 -5.75 6.85
CA LEU A 66 10.49 -7.17 7.24
C LEU A 66 11.91 -7.75 7.34
N LYS A 67 12.01 -9.00 7.79
CA LYS A 67 13.31 -9.70 7.93
C LYS A 67 14.06 -9.88 6.61
N SER A 68 13.34 -9.90 5.49
CA SER A 68 13.89 -10.05 4.15
C SER A 68 13.34 -8.98 3.23
N GLU A 69 14.15 -8.60 2.25
CA GLU A 69 13.70 -7.73 1.17
C GLU A 69 12.59 -8.41 0.37
N GLY A 70 11.60 -7.62 0.00
CA GLY A 70 10.49 -8.08 -0.82
C GLY A 70 10.79 -7.92 -2.30
N VAL A 71 10.33 -8.85 -3.11
CA VAL A 71 10.41 -8.78 -4.57
C VAL A 71 9.02 -8.73 -5.17
N VAL A 72 8.83 -7.82 -6.12
CA VAL A 72 7.61 -7.63 -6.91
C VAL A 72 7.96 -7.80 -8.37
N ASP A 73 7.08 -8.43 -9.15
CA ASP A 73 7.26 -8.51 -10.59
C ASP A 73 7.23 -7.10 -11.20
N ARG A 74 8.23 -6.77 -12.03
CA ARG A 74 8.32 -5.49 -12.70
C ARG A 74 7.09 -5.19 -13.56
N ALA A 75 6.44 -6.21 -14.10
CA ALA A 75 5.24 -6.05 -14.91
C ALA A 75 4.09 -5.36 -14.16
N GLU A 76 4.02 -5.53 -12.82
CA GLU A 76 2.99 -4.91 -11.99
C GLU A 76 3.18 -3.40 -11.79
N PHE A 77 4.35 -2.87 -12.14
CA PHE A 77 4.70 -1.44 -12.08
C PHE A 77 4.66 -0.76 -13.45
N LEU A 78 4.29 -1.47 -14.50
CA LEU A 78 4.16 -0.91 -15.84
C LEU A 78 2.76 -0.32 -16.03
N ASN A 79 2.71 0.86 -16.65
CA ASN A 79 1.46 1.46 -17.14
C ASN A 79 1.03 0.81 -18.48
N GLU A 80 -0.10 1.25 -19.03
CA GLU A 80 -0.61 0.78 -20.33
C GLU A 80 0.37 1.04 -21.50
N GLN A 81 1.27 2.03 -21.34
CA GLN A 81 2.30 2.38 -22.32
C GLN A 81 3.61 1.61 -22.11
N ARG A 82 3.64 0.65 -21.14
CA ARG A 82 4.82 -0.13 -20.74
C ARG A 82 5.95 0.72 -20.15
N GLU A 83 5.62 1.85 -19.57
CA GLU A 83 6.55 2.69 -18.82
C GLU A 83 6.45 2.38 -17.32
N LEU A 84 7.58 2.46 -16.63
CA LEU A 84 7.64 2.26 -15.19
C LEU A 84 6.98 3.45 -14.47
N GLU A 85 6.00 3.17 -13.62
CA GLU A 85 5.31 4.17 -12.79
C GLU A 85 6.08 4.56 -11.53
N VAL A 86 7.18 3.87 -11.20
CA VAL A 86 7.90 4.04 -9.94
C VAL A 86 9.38 4.27 -10.15
N GLN A 87 9.99 4.97 -9.19
CA GLN A 87 11.43 5.25 -9.12
C GLN A 87 12.00 4.70 -7.80
N VAL A 88 13.32 4.54 -7.78
CA VAL A 88 14.02 4.17 -6.55
C VAL A 88 13.82 5.26 -5.50
N GLY A 89 13.36 4.87 -4.32
CA GLY A 89 13.00 5.77 -3.22
C GLY A 89 11.51 6.05 -3.08
N ASP A 90 10.68 5.62 -4.04
CA ASP A 90 9.22 5.78 -3.94
C ASP A 90 8.61 4.82 -2.90
N THR A 91 7.62 5.31 -2.19
CA THR A 91 6.81 4.47 -1.29
C THR A 91 5.66 3.86 -2.05
N VAL A 92 5.50 2.54 -1.92
CA VAL A 92 4.48 1.77 -2.62
C VAL A 92 3.73 0.85 -1.65
N ASP A 93 2.43 0.73 -1.84
CA ASP A 93 1.62 -0.25 -1.13
C ASP A 93 1.69 -1.60 -1.84
N VAL A 94 1.96 -2.65 -1.08
CA VAL A 94 2.14 -4.01 -1.57
C VAL A 94 1.45 -5.02 -0.65
N VAL A 95 1.02 -6.13 -1.20
CA VAL A 95 0.44 -7.25 -0.43
C VAL A 95 1.46 -8.37 -0.32
N VAL A 96 1.61 -8.93 0.85
CA VAL A 96 2.44 -10.12 1.07
C VAL A 96 1.76 -11.34 0.45
N GLU A 97 2.36 -11.87 -0.60
CA GLU A 97 1.88 -13.09 -1.26
C GLU A 97 2.48 -14.36 -0.66
N ALA A 98 3.77 -14.33 -0.39
CA ALA A 98 4.49 -15.39 0.29
C ALA A 98 5.65 -14.81 1.08
N LEU A 99 5.86 -15.31 2.30
CA LEU A 99 6.95 -14.86 3.17
C LEU A 99 8.32 -15.42 2.76
N ASP A 100 8.35 -16.46 1.96
CA ASP A 100 9.57 -17.06 1.43
C ASP A 100 9.29 -17.71 0.07
N ASN A 101 10.11 -17.38 -0.92
CA ASN A 101 10.09 -18.00 -2.25
C ASN A 101 11.03 -19.21 -2.38
N GLY A 102 11.60 -19.69 -1.26
CA GLY A 102 12.63 -20.72 -1.24
C GLY A 102 14.05 -20.19 -1.44
N MET A 103 14.21 -18.90 -1.71
CA MET A 103 15.50 -18.19 -1.80
C MET A 103 15.70 -17.17 -0.66
N GLY A 104 14.80 -17.18 0.34
CA GLY A 104 14.86 -16.26 1.47
C GLY A 104 14.30 -14.86 1.18
N GLN A 105 13.58 -14.66 0.09
CA GLN A 105 12.97 -13.38 -0.27
C GLN A 105 11.46 -13.44 -0.08
N THR A 106 10.87 -12.32 0.35
CA THR A 106 9.42 -12.18 0.45
C THR A 106 8.82 -11.84 -0.91
N VAL A 107 7.84 -12.61 -1.37
CA VAL A 107 7.10 -12.30 -2.60
C VAL A 107 5.98 -11.34 -2.28
N LEU A 108 5.98 -10.22 -2.97
CA LEU A 108 5.01 -9.15 -2.83
C LEU A 108 4.25 -8.96 -4.13
N SER A 109 3.01 -8.46 -4.04
CA SER A 109 2.19 -8.10 -5.20
C SER A 109 1.60 -6.70 -5.04
N ARG A 110 1.87 -5.83 -6.01
CA ARG A 110 1.28 -4.50 -6.10
C ARG A 110 -0.13 -4.54 -6.70
N GLU A 111 -0.37 -5.45 -7.64
CA GLU A 111 -1.69 -5.60 -8.26
C GLU A 111 -2.75 -5.95 -7.21
N LYS A 112 -2.43 -6.86 -6.28
CA LYS A 112 -3.32 -7.21 -5.17
C LYS A 112 -3.53 -6.04 -4.21
N ALA A 113 -2.50 -5.22 -3.96
CA ALA A 113 -2.63 -4.01 -3.15
C ALA A 113 -3.54 -2.99 -3.82
N LYS A 114 -3.35 -2.69 -5.10
CA LYS A 114 -4.23 -1.80 -5.89
C LYS A 114 -5.69 -2.29 -5.87
N ARG A 115 -5.92 -3.59 -5.94
CA ARG A 115 -7.27 -4.17 -5.82
C ARG A 115 -7.85 -3.98 -4.41
N ALA A 116 -7.08 -4.25 -3.37
CA ALA A 116 -7.53 -4.08 -1.98
C ALA A 116 -7.88 -2.63 -1.68
N GLU A 117 -7.06 -1.68 -2.10
CA GLU A 117 -7.36 -0.25 -1.98
C GLU A 117 -8.64 0.15 -2.70
N THR A 118 -8.82 -0.36 -3.92
CA THR A 118 -10.02 -0.08 -4.71
C THR A 118 -11.27 -0.65 -4.04
N TRP A 119 -11.18 -1.85 -3.46
CA TRP A 119 -12.26 -2.44 -2.68
C TRP A 119 -12.64 -1.58 -1.47
N THR A 120 -11.65 -1.11 -0.71
CA THR A 120 -11.89 -0.21 0.44
C THR A 120 -12.51 1.12 0.00
N LYS A 121 -12.09 1.66 -1.15
CA LYS A 121 -12.70 2.86 -1.73
C LYS A 121 -14.16 2.60 -2.16
N LEU A 122 -14.42 1.47 -2.82
CA LEU A 122 -15.77 1.08 -3.26
C LEU A 122 -16.71 0.83 -2.08
N GLU A 123 -16.21 0.28 -0.98
CA GLU A 123 -16.97 0.09 0.25
C GLU A 123 -17.42 1.43 0.85
N LYS A 124 -16.51 2.41 0.95
CA LYS A 124 -16.85 3.77 1.38
C LYS A 124 -17.85 4.44 0.45
N ILE A 125 -17.64 4.35 -0.87
CA ILE A 125 -18.55 4.90 -1.87
C ILE A 125 -19.95 4.28 -1.79
N PHE A 126 -20.01 2.97 -1.48
CA PHE A 126 -21.27 2.28 -1.25
C PHE A 126 -22.00 2.80 0.00
N GLU A 127 -21.27 3.00 1.12
CA GLU A 127 -21.82 3.56 2.37
C GLU A 127 -22.32 4.99 2.18
N ASP A 128 -21.54 5.83 1.48
CA ASP A 128 -21.87 7.24 1.18
C ASP A 128 -22.91 7.37 0.06
N GLY A 129 -23.17 6.30 -0.70
CA GLY A 129 -24.08 6.28 -1.81
C GLY A 129 -23.65 7.10 -3.02
N GLU A 130 -22.35 7.32 -3.14
CA GLU A 130 -21.72 8.08 -4.23
C GLU A 130 -21.72 7.32 -5.55
N ILE A 131 -21.40 8.05 -6.62
CA ILE A 131 -21.35 7.56 -8.01
C ILE A 131 -19.92 7.20 -8.35
N VAL A 132 -19.74 6.04 -9.00
CA VAL A 132 -18.45 5.56 -9.48
C VAL A 132 -18.42 5.58 -10.99
N THR A 133 -17.32 6.04 -11.57
CA THR A 133 -17.09 5.98 -13.00
C THR A 133 -16.45 4.64 -13.37
N GLY A 134 -16.96 3.98 -14.40
CA GLY A 134 -16.44 2.72 -14.90
C GLY A 134 -16.64 2.56 -16.40
N ILE A 135 -15.95 1.60 -16.99
CA ILE A 135 -15.98 1.30 -18.42
C ILE A 135 -16.67 -0.06 -18.62
N ILE A 136 -17.66 -0.12 -19.50
CA ILE A 136 -18.29 -1.39 -19.89
C ILE A 136 -17.30 -2.16 -20.78
N SER A 137 -16.73 -3.26 -20.27
CA SER A 137 -15.75 -4.06 -20.98
C SER A 137 -16.35 -5.16 -21.84
N GLY A 138 -17.58 -5.62 -21.54
CA GLY A 138 -18.21 -6.63 -22.37
C GLY A 138 -19.56 -7.12 -21.86
N LYS A 139 -20.24 -7.86 -22.73
CA LYS A 139 -21.53 -8.47 -22.44
C LYS A 139 -21.35 -9.88 -21.88
N VAL A 140 -22.04 -10.18 -20.79
CA VAL A 140 -22.09 -11.50 -20.16
C VAL A 140 -23.54 -12.00 -20.06
N LYS A 141 -23.71 -13.26 -19.66
CA LYS A 141 -25.06 -13.84 -19.50
C LYS A 141 -25.82 -13.11 -18.39
N GLY A 142 -26.83 -12.33 -18.78
CA GLY A 142 -27.70 -11.59 -17.85
C GLY A 142 -27.31 -10.13 -17.57
N GLY A 143 -26.20 -9.62 -18.14
CA GLY A 143 -25.78 -8.25 -17.92
C GLY A 143 -24.48 -7.88 -18.63
N PHE A 144 -23.74 -6.98 -18.02
CA PHE A 144 -22.48 -6.46 -18.51
C PHE A 144 -21.40 -6.53 -17.46
N THR A 145 -20.16 -6.62 -17.89
CA THR A 145 -19.00 -6.43 -17.04
C THR A 145 -18.55 -4.98 -17.13
N VAL A 146 -18.40 -4.35 -15.99
CA VAL A 146 -17.91 -2.97 -15.86
C VAL A 146 -16.57 -3.02 -15.15
N ASP A 147 -15.56 -2.46 -15.76
CA ASP A 147 -14.23 -2.33 -15.16
C ASP A 147 -14.16 -0.98 -14.41
N ILE A 148 -13.92 -1.07 -13.12
CA ILE A 148 -13.71 0.07 -12.20
C ILE A 148 -12.27 0.02 -11.76
N GLY A 149 -11.36 0.55 -12.59
CA GLY A 149 -9.91 0.39 -12.37
C GLY A 149 -9.50 -1.09 -12.34
N PRO A 150 -8.83 -1.58 -11.29
CA PRO A 150 -8.38 -2.97 -11.20
C PRO A 150 -9.49 -3.97 -10.80
N VAL A 151 -10.71 -3.48 -10.51
CA VAL A 151 -11.84 -4.32 -10.05
C VAL A 151 -12.89 -4.43 -11.13
N ARG A 152 -13.40 -5.64 -11.33
CA ARG A 152 -14.52 -5.92 -12.24
C ARG A 152 -15.81 -6.02 -11.48
N ALA A 153 -16.80 -5.23 -11.88
CA ALA A 153 -18.16 -5.26 -11.36
C ALA A 153 -19.13 -5.88 -12.37
N PHE A 154 -20.23 -6.41 -11.86
CA PHE A 154 -21.32 -6.94 -12.67
C PHE A 154 -22.49 -5.94 -12.70
N LEU A 155 -22.91 -5.53 -13.88
CA LEU A 155 -24.08 -4.70 -14.12
C LEU A 155 -25.22 -5.57 -14.66
N PRO A 156 -26.29 -5.81 -13.87
CA PRO A 156 -27.46 -6.53 -14.37
C PRO A 156 -28.10 -5.81 -15.54
N GLY A 157 -28.46 -6.53 -16.60
CA GLY A 157 -29.08 -5.95 -17.78
C GLY A 157 -30.41 -5.25 -17.51
N SER A 158 -31.10 -5.61 -16.45
CA SER A 158 -32.31 -4.94 -16.00
C SER A 158 -32.12 -3.54 -15.40
N LEU A 159 -30.87 -3.20 -15.05
CA LEU A 159 -30.52 -1.90 -14.44
C LEU A 159 -29.82 -0.96 -15.42
N VAL A 160 -29.59 -1.40 -16.65
CA VAL A 160 -28.96 -0.58 -17.69
C VAL A 160 -29.95 0.41 -18.30
N ASP A 161 -31.19 -0.05 -18.57
CA ASP A 161 -32.27 0.79 -19.09
C ASP A 161 -33.63 0.19 -18.68
N THR A 162 -34.65 1.04 -18.67
CA THR A 162 -36.05 0.67 -18.44
C THR A 162 -36.66 -0.13 -19.63
N ARG A 163 -36.00 -0.10 -20.79
CA ARG A 163 -36.39 -0.87 -21.99
C ARG A 163 -35.32 -1.93 -22.30
N PRO A 164 -35.71 -3.14 -22.74
CA PRO A 164 -34.77 -4.15 -23.15
C PRO A 164 -33.97 -3.68 -24.38
N ILE A 165 -32.72 -3.34 -24.16
CA ILE A 165 -31.79 -2.90 -25.22
C ILE A 165 -31.35 -4.13 -26.02
N ARG A 166 -31.63 -4.12 -27.33
CA ARG A 166 -31.19 -5.18 -28.25
C ARG A 166 -29.74 -4.99 -28.69
N ASP A 167 -29.32 -3.74 -28.91
CA ASP A 167 -27.97 -3.38 -29.34
C ASP A 167 -27.23 -2.63 -28.25
N THR A 168 -26.26 -3.32 -27.66
CA THR A 168 -25.45 -2.82 -26.54
C THR A 168 -24.05 -2.43 -26.95
N THR A 169 -23.70 -2.65 -28.22
CA THR A 169 -22.40 -2.37 -28.81
C THR A 169 -21.97 -0.91 -28.66
N HIS A 170 -22.95 0.01 -28.62
CA HIS A 170 -22.67 1.43 -28.43
C HIS A 170 -22.30 1.83 -27.00
N LEU A 171 -22.49 0.92 -26.03
CA LEU A 171 -22.16 1.13 -24.62
C LEU A 171 -20.79 0.53 -24.26
N GLU A 172 -20.30 -0.42 -25.06
CA GLU A 172 -18.98 -1.03 -24.85
C GLU A 172 -17.87 0.00 -25.10
N GLY A 173 -16.91 0.07 -24.18
CA GLY A 173 -15.79 1.01 -24.23
C GLY A 173 -16.14 2.45 -23.84
N LYS A 174 -17.37 2.72 -23.39
CA LYS A 174 -17.73 4.03 -22.87
C LYS A 174 -17.56 4.09 -21.37
N GLU A 175 -17.06 5.22 -20.94
CA GLU A 175 -16.98 5.60 -19.55
C GLU A 175 -18.34 6.12 -19.09
N LEU A 176 -18.94 5.46 -18.12
CA LEU A 176 -20.28 5.78 -17.61
C LEU A 176 -20.24 5.85 -16.08
N GLU A 177 -21.23 6.53 -15.54
CA GLU A 177 -21.41 6.68 -14.10
C GLU A 177 -22.34 5.57 -13.58
N PHE A 178 -21.90 4.91 -12.51
CA PHE A 178 -22.62 3.81 -11.87
C PHE A 178 -22.83 4.06 -10.39
N LYS A 179 -23.94 3.59 -9.87
CA LYS A 179 -24.18 3.53 -8.44
C LYS A 179 -23.98 2.11 -7.94
N VAL A 180 -23.13 1.96 -6.92
CA VAL A 180 -22.90 0.67 -6.29
C VAL A 180 -24.13 0.30 -5.45
N ILE A 181 -24.65 -0.92 -5.63
CA ILE A 181 -25.86 -1.40 -4.95
C ILE A 181 -25.51 -2.52 -3.96
N LYS A 182 -24.53 -3.38 -4.27
CA LYS A 182 -24.15 -4.52 -3.45
C LYS A 182 -22.75 -5.01 -3.80
#